data_ca5b6eefd6e9e6a80c0f8728e6434f48
#
_entry.id   ca5b6eefd6e9e6a80c0f8728e6434f48
#
_cell.length_a   1.000
_cell.length_b   1.000
_cell.length_c   1.000
_cell.angle_alpha   90.00
_cell.angle_beta   90.00
_cell.angle_gamma   90.00
#
_symmetry.space_group_name_H-M   'P 1'
#
loop_
_entity.id
_entity.type
_entity.pdbx_description
1 polymer ?
#
loop_
_entity_poly.entity_id
_entity_poly.type
_entity_poly.pdbx_seq_one_letter_code
_entity_poly.pdbx_strand_id
1 'polypeptide(L)'
;MKTLFAVLSTAALVVAFAVPTFATPETVKGQIIDGACYKMDKSNVGLDHKMPKGDTKDCAAICAKAGHAMSLLTSDGKVYELTGGLAADNNAKIIPHLSHTVEITGDVTEKDGKIMLAADAVKMVSK
;
A
#
# COMPACT_ATOMS: atom_id res chain seq x y z
N MET A 1 39.43 -27.61 53.20
CA MET A 1 38.64 -26.38 53.02
C MET A 1 38.14 -26.38 51.58
N LYS A 2 36.87 -26.68 51.38
CA LYS A 2 36.23 -26.69 50.07
C LYS A 2 35.35 -25.45 49.96
N THR A 3 35.79 -24.46 49.23
CA THR A 3 35.01 -23.26 48.91
C THR A 3 34.12 -23.55 47.68
N LEU A 4 32.81 -23.67 47.94
CA LEU A 4 31.78 -23.71 46.91
C LEU A 4 31.54 -22.29 46.37
N PHE A 5 31.86 -22.03 45.14
CA PHE A 5 31.43 -20.84 44.41
C PHE A 5 30.02 -21.11 43.84
N ALA A 6 29.04 -20.48 44.44
CA ALA A 6 27.69 -20.42 43.91
C ALA A 6 27.65 -19.38 42.80
N VAL A 7 27.51 -19.84 41.53
CA VAL A 7 27.26 -18.94 40.39
C VAL A 7 25.76 -18.65 40.36
N LEU A 8 25.40 -17.42 40.78
CA LEU A 8 24.05 -16.88 40.56
C LEU A 8 23.92 -16.48 39.06
N SER A 9 23.19 -17.31 38.31
CA SER A 9 22.79 -16.97 36.95
C SER A 9 21.56 -16.07 37.01
N THR A 10 21.74 -14.77 36.82
CA THR A 10 20.63 -13.83 36.66
C THR A 10 20.11 -13.93 35.22
N ALA A 11 18.99 -14.62 35.04
CA ALA A 11 18.24 -14.61 33.82
C ALA A 11 17.59 -13.21 33.63
N ALA A 12 18.15 -12.40 32.75
CA ALA A 12 17.54 -11.13 32.36
C ALA A 12 16.31 -11.43 31.48
N LEU A 13 15.12 -11.23 32.04
CA LEU A 13 13.85 -11.32 31.33
C LEU A 13 13.72 -10.06 30.46
N VAL A 14 14.01 -10.18 29.15
CA VAL A 14 13.75 -9.10 28.19
C VAL A 14 12.25 -9.07 27.91
N VAL A 15 11.53 -8.19 28.59
CA VAL A 15 10.13 -7.90 28.27
C VAL A 15 10.12 -7.04 27.02
N ALA A 16 9.83 -7.64 25.87
CA ALA A 16 9.58 -6.91 24.63
C ALA A 16 8.23 -6.18 24.78
N PHE A 17 8.28 -4.89 25.03
CA PHE A 17 7.09 -4.03 24.95
C PHE A 17 6.72 -3.91 23.47
N ALA A 18 5.63 -4.58 23.07
CA ALA A 18 4.98 -4.32 21.79
C ALA A 18 4.40 -2.89 21.86
N VAL A 19 5.08 -1.93 21.23
CA VAL A 19 4.55 -0.57 21.08
C VAL A 19 3.39 -0.66 20.11
N PRO A 20 2.15 -0.27 20.49
CA PRO A 20 1.07 -0.22 19.53
C PRO A 20 1.41 0.81 18.46
N THR A 21 1.57 0.36 17.22
CA THR A 21 1.72 1.24 16.06
C THR A 21 0.35 1.86 15.79
N PHE A 22 0.15 3.08 16.25
CA PHE A 22 -1.03 3.86 15.89
C PHE A 22 -0.89 4.25 14.43
N ALA A 23 -1.91 3.91 13.61
CA ALA A 23 -2.05 4.44 12.26
C ALA A 23 -2.18 5.97 12.36
N THR A 24 -1.37 6.70 11.58
CA THR A 24 -1.41 8.17 11.57
C THR A 24 -2.12 8.62 10.32
N PRO A 25 -3.18 9.43 10.42
CA PRO A 25 -3.82 10.02 9.25
C PRO A 25 -2.82 10.87 8.46
N GLU A 26 -2.70 10.59 7.17
CA GLU A 26 -1.79 11.28 6.26
C GLU A 26 -2.52 11.63 4.96
N THR A 27 -2.21 12.79 4.39
CA THR A 27 -2.69 13.14 3.04
C THR A 27 -1.58 12.87 2.04
N VAL A 28 -1.84 11.95 1.13
CA VAL A 28 -0.90 11.51 0.10
C VAL A 28 -1.40 11.93 -1.27
N LYS A 29 -0.55 12.59 -2.05
CA LYS A 29 -0.82 12.97 -3.44
C LYS A 29 -0.09 12.03 -4.40
N GLY A 30 -0.79 11.53 -5.40
CA GLY A 30 -0.20 10.63 -6.39
C GLY A 30 -1.16 10.27 -7.51
N GLN A 31 -0.72 9.38 -8.38
CA GLN A 31 -1.51 8.82 -9.46
C GLN A 31 -2.06 7.46 -9.08
N ILE A 32 -3.33 7.21 -9.35
CA ILE A 32 -3.91 5.88 -9.15
C ILE A 32 -3.49 4.95 -10.28
N ILE A 33 -2.90 3.82 -9.91
CA ILE A 33 -2.36 2.82 -10.83
C ILE A 33 -2.79 1.40 -10.43
N ASP A 34 -2.65 0.46 -11.35
CA ASP A 34 -2.61 -0.97 -11.01
C ASP A 34 -1.23 -1.33 -10.49
N GLY A 35 -1.11 -1.50 -9.18
CA GLY A 35 0.17 -1.74 -8.52
C GLY A 35 0.84 -3.05 -8.92
N ALA A 36 0.08 -4.08 -9.29
CA ALA A 36 0.61 -5.36 -9.75
C ALA A 36 1.25 -5.24 -11.12
N CYS A 37 0.56 -4.61 -12.08
CA CYS A 37 1.08 -4.38 -13.41
C CYS A 37 2.28 -3.41 -13.41
N TYR A 38 2.25 -2.38 -12.55
CA TYR A 38 3.38 -1.49 -12.34
C TYR A 38 4.65 -2.20 -11.83
N LYS A 39 4.49 -3.21 -10.97
CA LYS A 39 5.63 -4.02 -10.51
C LYS A 39 6.26 -4.84 -11.63
N MET A 40 5.46 -5.31 -12.58
CA MET A 40 5.95 -6.07 -13.73
C MET A 40 6.68 -5.17 -14.73
N ASP A 41 6.12 -4.01 -15.03
CA ASP A 41 6.72 -2.99 -15.89
C ASP A 41 6.36 -1.59 -15.36
N LYS A 42 7.37 -0.80 -15.03
CA LYS A 42 7.22 0.56 -14.47
C LYS A 42 6.57 1.56 -15.43
N SER A 43 6.45 1.23 -16.70
CA SER A 43 5.71 2.05 -17.67
C SER A 43 4.19 1.87 -17.59
N ASN A 44 3.71 0.86 -16.86
CA ASN A 44 2.28 0.58 -16.66
C ASN A 44 1.66 1.51 -15.61
N VAL A 45 1.58 2.78 -15.93
CA VAL A 45 0.98 3.84 -15.07
C VAL A 45 -0.35 4.35 -15.59
N GLY A 46 -0.72 4.01 -16.83
CA GLY A 46 -1.96 4.42 -17.49
C GLY A 46 -3.07 3.37 -17.38
N LEU A 47 -4.06 3.50 -18.26
CA LEU A 47 -5.14 2.51 -18.38
C LEU A 47 -4.70 1.29 -19.20
N ASP A 48 -3.93 1.51 -20.25
CA ASP A 48 -3.39 0.47 -21.13
C ASP A 48 -2.04 -0.01 -20.59
N HIS A 49 -1.83 -1.31 -20.58
CA HIS A 49 -0.62 -1.89 -20.03
C HIS A 49 0.12 -2.76 -21.04
N LYS A 50 1.45 -2.74 -20.92
CA LYS A 50 2.35 -3.68 -21.58
C LYS A 50 2.37 -4.98 -20.80
N MET A 51 1.98 -6.06 -21.47
CA MET A 51 1.92 -7.39 -20.89
C MET A 51 2.84 -8.34 -21.67
N PRO A 52 3.35 -9.43 -21.05
CA PRO A 52 4.24 -10.39 -21.72
C PRO A 52 3.68 -11.00 -23.00
N LYS A 53 2.35 -11.07 -23.13
CA LYS A 53 1.64 -11.62 -24.31
C LYS A 53 1.14 -10.54 -25.28
N GLY A 54 1.54 -9.29 -25.09
CA GLY A 54 1.11 -8.14 -25.89
C GLY A 54 0.35 -7.10 -25.08
N ASP A 55 0.26 -5.89 -25.63
CA ASP A 55 -0.39 -4.77 -24.97
C ASP A 55 -1.87 -5.06 -24.73
N THR A 56 -2.35 -4.74 -23.52
CA THR A 56 -3.74 -4.91 -23.10
C THR A 56 -4.37 -3.55 -22.87
N LYS A 57 -5.39 -3.25 -23.69
CA LYS A 57 -6.18 -2.03 -23.58
C LYS A 57 -7.08 -2.07 -22.34
N ASP A 58 -7.23 -0.92 -21.67
CA ASP A 58 -8.05 -0.77 -20.45
C ASP A 58 -7.71 -1.78 -19.33
N CYS A 59 -6.47 -2.28 -19.29
CA CYS A 59 -6.06 -3.33 -18.35
C CYS A 59 -6.27 -2.91 -16.90
N ALA A 60 -5.93 -1.68 -16.54
CA ALA A 60 -6.12 -1.17 -15.17
C ALA A 60 -7.60 -1.20 -14.76
N ALA A 61 -8.51 -0.81 -15.66
CA ALA A 61 -9.95 -0.82 -15.39
C ALA A 61 -10.50 -2.25 -15.28
N ILE A 62 -10.03 -3.17 -16.10
CA ILE A 62 -10.41 -4.59 -16.04
C ILE A 62 -10.00 -5.20 -14.71
N CYS A 63 -8.74 -4.98 -14.29
CA CYS A 63 -8.22 -5.48 -13.03
C CYS A 63 -8.95 -4.85 -11.83
N ALA A 64 -9.20 -3.54 -11.85
CA ALA A 64 -9.94 -2.87 -10.78
C ALA A 64 -11.36 -3.43 -10.62
N LYS A 65 -12.10 -3.62 -11.70
CA LYS A 65 -13.45 -4.22 -11.71
C LYS A 65 -13.45 -5.68 -11.23
N ALA A 66 -12.35 -6.40 -11.46
CA ALA A 66 -12.16 -7.75 -10.95
C ALA A 66 -11.81 -7.78 -9.45
N GLY A 67 -11.67 -6.63 -8.80
CA GLY A 67 -11.38 -6.53 -7.36
C GLY A 67 -9.89 -6.60 -7.02
N HIS A 68 -8.99 -6.45 -8.00
CA HIS A 68 -7.56 -6.38 -7.72
C HIS A 68 -7.22 -5.10 -6.96
N ALA A 69 -6.26 -5.18 -6.05
CA ALA A 69 -5.82 -4.02 -5.28
C ALA A 69 -5.20 -2.96 -6.18
N MET A 70 -5.74 -1.75 -6.11
CA MET A 70 -5.19 -0.57 -6.77
C MET A 70 -4.21 0.13 -5.83
N SER A 71 -3.34 0.96 -6.39
CA SER A 71 -2.31 1.66 -5.64
C SER A 71 -2.23 3.14 -6.02
N LEU A 72 -1.67 3.93 -5.10
CA LEU A 72 -1.31 5.32 -5.32
C LEU A 72 0.20 5.43 -5.50
N LEU A 73 0.64 5.90 -6.66
CA LEU A 73 2.05 6.14 -6.98
C LEU A 73 2.36 7.63 -6.78
N THR A 74 3.25 7.92 -5.86
CA THR A 74 3.70 9.30 -5.60
C THR A 74 4.82 9.72 -6.54
N SER A 75 5.08 11.03 -6.64
CA SER A 75 6.13 11.58 -7.52
C SER A 75 7.55 11.15 -7.15
N ASP A 76 7.78 10.77 -5.89
CA ASP A 76 9.06 10.22 -5.40
C ASP A 76 9.16 8.69 -5.56
N GLY A 77 8.16 8.06 -6.20
CA GLY A 77 8.19 6.64 -6.54
C GLY A 77 7.68 5.69 -5.45
N LYS A 78 7.13 6.21 -4.36
CA LYS A 78 6.47 5.37 -3.35
C LYS A 78 5.13 4.85 -3.87
N VAL A 79 4.81 3.62 -3.50
CA VAL A 79 3.57 2.94 -3.88
C VAL A 79 2.80 2.59 -2.62
N TYR A 80 1.61 3.15 -2.48
CA TYR A 80 0.67 2.88 -1.39
C TYR A 80 -0.45 1.98 -1.91
N GLU A 81 -0.63 0.80 -1.35
CA GLU A 81 -1.78 -0.05 -1.67
C GLU A 81 -3.04 0.57 -1.04
N LEU A 82 -4.07 0.82 -1.85
CA LEU A 82 -5.32 1.43 -1.39
C LEU A 82 -6.21 0.38 -0.75
N THR A 83 -6.68 0.68 0.46
CA THR A 83 -7.54 -0.19 1.26
C THR A 83 -8.68 0.60 1.91
N GLY A 84 -9.49 -0.05 2.74
CA GLY A 84 -10.62 0.57 3.42
C GLY A 84 -11.84 0.73 2.52
N GLY A 85 -12.72 1.66 2.86
CA GLY A 85 -13.97 1.89 2.12
C GLY A 85 -13.77 2.38 0.69
N LEU A 86 -12.60 2.96 0.39
CA LEU A 86 -12.23 3.37 -0.97
C LEU A 86 -12.06 2.16 -1.92
N ALA A 87 -11.53 1.05 -1.42
CA ALA A 87 -11.33 -0.19 -2.18
C ALA A 87 -12.55 -1.13 -2.16
N ALA A 88 -13.62 -0.76 -1.46
CA ALA A 88 -14.83 -1.57 -1.39
C ALA A 88 -15.55 -1.66 -2.76
N ASP A 89 -16.46 -2.63 -2.88
CA ASP A 89 -17.30 -2.84 -4.06
C ASP A 89 -16.50 -2.94 -5.37
N ASN A 90 -15.43 -3.74 -5.34
CA ASN A 90 -14.52 -3.91 -6.49
C ASN A 90 -13.98 -2.57 -6.99
N ASN A 91 -13.49 -1.74 -6.08
CA ASN A 91 -12.89 -0.45 -6.37
C ASN A 91 -13.86 0.57 -7.03
N ALA A 92 -15.14 0.48 -6.78
CA ALA A 92 -16.15 1.34 -7.43
C ALA A 92 -15.83 2.84 -7.30
N LYS A 93 -15.30 3.27 -6.15
CA LYS A 93 -14.89 4.67 -5.92
C LYS A 93 -13.55 5.03 -6.58
N ILE A 94 -12.70 4.05 -6.87
CA ILE A 94 -11.36 4.23 -7.46
C ILE A 94 -11.44 4.28 -8.99
N ILE A 95 -12.28 3.45 -9.59
CA ILE A 95 -12.36 3.27 -11.05
C ILE A 95 -12.48 4.60 -11.82
N PRO A 96 -13.31 5.58 -11.42
CA PRO A 96 -13.41 6.86 -12.13
C PRO A 96 -12.12 7.69 -12.11
N HIS A 97 -11.17 7.35 -11.24
CA HIS A 97 -9.93 8.10 -11.02
C HIS A 97 -8.67 7.34 -11.46
N LEU A 98 -8.83 6.18 -12.11
CA LEU A 98 -7.69 5.42 -12.63
C LEU A 98 -6.85 6.30 -13.56
N SER A 99 -5.53 6.22 -13.41
CA SER A 99 -4.52 7.04 -14.08
C SER A 99 -4.58 8.57 -13.82
N HIS A 100 -5.50 9.03 -12.99
CA HIS A 100 -5.59 10.43 -12.59
C HIS A 100 -4.73 10.72 -11.36
N THR A 101 -4.29 11.98 -11.23
CA THR A 101 -3.63 12.48 -10.02
C THR A 101 -4.69 12.90 -9.01
N VAL A 102 -4.56 12.37 -7.80
CA VAL A 102 -5.52 12.56 -6.70
C VAL A 102 -4.80 12.86 -5.39
N GLU A 103 -5.55 13.36 -4.41
CA GLU A 103 -5.16 13.41 -3.00
C GLU A 103 -6.07 12.46 -2.22
N ILE A 104 -5.47 11.62 -1.38
CA ILE A 104 -6.15 10.68 -0.52
C ILE A 104 -5.68 10.90 0.90
N THR A 105 -6.63 11.15 1.81
CA THR A 105 -6.35 11.24 3.24
C THR A 105 -6.85 9.96 3.91
N GLY A 106 -5.98 9.31 4.66
CA GLY A 106 -6.32 8.08 5.35
C GLY A 106 -5.21 7.62 6.27
N ASP A 107 -5.39 6.45 6.84
CA ASP A 107 -4.44 5.85 7.77
C ASP A 107 -3.36 5.09 7.01
N VAL A 108 -2.11 5.52 7.22
CA VAL A 108 -0.94 4.87 6.63
C VAL A 108 -0.41 3.81 7.59
N THR A 109 -0.26 2.60 7.09
CA THR A 109 0.37 1.49 7.82
C THR A 109 1.40 0.80 6.93
N GLU A 110 2.43 0.25 7.54
CA GLU A 110 3.43 -0.55 6.83
C GLU A 110 3.49 -1.95 7.41
N LYS A 111 3.43 -2.95 6.54
CA LYS A 111 3.54 -4.36 6.92
C LYS A 111 4.25 -5.13 5.82
N ASP A 112 5.26 -5.92 6.20
CA ASP A 112 6.01 -6.81 5.28
C ASP A 112 6.57 -6.07 4.05
N GLY A 113 7.05 -4.83 4.25
CA GLY A 113 7.58 -3.98 3.18
C GLY A 113 6.52 -3.38 2.25
N LYS A 114 5.24 -3.55 2.55
CA LYS A 114 4.13 -2.90 1.85
C LYS A 114 3.61 -1.72 2.65
N ILE A 115 3.42 -0.59 1.98
CA ILE A 115 2.76 0.59 2.55
C ILE A 115 1.30 0.54 2.13
N MET A 116 0.39 0.60 3.10
CA MET A 116 -1.05 0.60 2.87
C MET A 116 -1.63 1.95 3.27
N LEU A 117 -2.59 2.44 2.50
CA LEU A 117 -3.36 3.64 2.78
C LEU A 117 -4.83 3.28 2.85
N ALA A 118 -5.36 3.23 4.06
CA ALA A 118 -6.78 2.95 4.31
C ALA A 118 -7.56 4.27 4.31
N ALA A 119 -8.48 4.42 3.36
CA ALA A 119 -9.26 5.64 3.17
C ALA A 119 -10.68 5.33 2.68
N ASP A 120 -11.55 6.32 2.79
CA ASP A 120 -12.96 6.21 2.40
C ASP A 120 -13.32 7.10 1.21
N ALA A 121 -12.51 8.12 0.93
CA ALA A 121 -12.75 9.12 -0.10
C ALA A 121 -11.47 9.49 -0.86
N VAL A 122 -11.66 9.96 -2.09
CA VAL A 122 -10.62 10.46 -2.98
C VAL A 122 -10.98 11.87 -3.43
N LYS A 123 -9.97 12.74 -3.49
CA LYS A 123 -10.09 14.10 -4.03
C LYS A 123 -9.32 14.19 -5.35
N MET A 124 -10.02 14.51 -6.43
CA MET A 124 -9.41 14.73 -7.73
C MET A 124 -8.52 15.98 -7.72
N VAL A 125 -7.33 15.87 -8.28
CA VAL A 125 -6.41 17.00 -8.51
C VAL A 125 -6.33 17.32 -10.00
N SER A 126 -6.03 16.32 -10.84
CA SER A 126 -5.98 16.48 -12.29
C SER A 126 -6.21 15.16 -13.02
N LYS A 127 -6.69 15.24 -14.25
CA LYS A 127 -6.81 14.11 -15.17
C LYS A 127 -5.50 13.84 -15.89
#